data_23218758d7f5bbc52e033e2f581afdc8
#
_entry.id   23218758d7f5bbc52e033e2f581afdc8
#
_cell.length_a   1.000
_cell.length_b   1.000
_cell.length_c   1.000
_cell.angle_alpha   90.00
_cell.angle_beta   90.00
_cell.angle_gamma   90.00
#
_symmetry.space_group_name_H-M   'P 1'
#
loop_
_entity.id
_entity.type
_entity.pdbx_description
1 polymer ?
#
loop_
_entity_poly.entity_id
_entity_poly.type
_entity_poly.pdbx_seq_one_letter_code
_entity_poly.pdbx_strand_id
1 'polypeptide(L)'
;MRALCPFFYVNKVMINLIAASGIERYLFKNLNPVFLDTDYEIIRVKVYEKNEKIVQVMIDHPVRKIDINDCAKFSRIVSNLLDEKNLISDDYSLELSSPGIDRPLTRIKDFYNFKGNKIKVTTVNLENEKEVYKGVLTDIMKKSILLDQNKHLIPIELDKISDAKLLV
;
A
#
# COMPACT_ATOMS: atom_id res chain seq x y z
N MET A 1 -22.94 18.25 3.21
CA MET A 1 -23.41 17.04 2.49
C MET A 1 -22.23 16.47 1.72
N ARG A 2 -21.50 15.53 2.32
CA ARG A 2 -20.42 14.82 1.62
C ARG A 2 -21.07 13.74 0.76
N ALA A 3 -20.83 13.81 -0.55
CA ALA A 3 -21.28 12.77 -1.48
C ALA A 3 -20.60 11.46 -1.11
N LEU A 4 -21.37 10.52 -0.59
CA LEU A 4 -20.98 9.14 -0.44
C LEU A 4 -20.66 8.60 -1.84
N CYS A 5 -19.36 8.34 -2.06
CA CYS A 5 -18.89 7.68 -3.26
C CYS A 5 -19.59 6.30 -3.36
N PRO A 6 -20.33 5.98 -4.44
CA PRO A 6 -21.09 4.75 -4.54
C PRO A 6 -20.22 3.55 -4.95
N PHE A 7 -19.12 3.32 -4.22
CA PHE A 7 -18.18 2.24 -4.49
C PHE A 7 -18.29 1.05 -3.51
N PHE A 8 -19.42 0.94 -2.83
CA PHE A 8 -19.77 -0.27 -2.09
C PHE A 8 -20.60 -1.19 -2.98
N TYR A 9 -20.04 -2.31 -3.34
CA TYR A 9 -20.54 -3.46 -4.08
C TYR A 9 -19.93 -3.66 -5.47
N VAL A 10 -18.67 -4.03 -5.51
CA VAL A 10 -18.18 -4.91 -6.58
C VAL A 10 -17.38 -6.05 -5.95
N ASN A 11 -17.93 -7.22 -6.04
CA ASN A 11 -17.44 -8.52 -5.60
C ASN A 11 -15.89 -8.69 -5.59
N LYS A 12 -15.35 -8.85 -4.38
CA LYS A 12 -14.42 -9.90 -3.91
C LYS A 12 -13.13 -10.21 -4.68
N VAL A 13 -12.54 -9.24 -5.38
CA VAL A 13 -11.10 -9.22 -5.61
C VAL A 13 -10.63 -7.82 -5.21
N MET A 14 -10.52 -7.58 -3.91
CA MET A 14 -9.91 -6.36 -3.42
C MET A 14 -8.41 -6.61 -3.31
N ILE A 15 -7.63 -6.04 -4.24
CA ILE A 15 -6.22 -5.85 -3.96
C ILE A 15 -6.13 -5.00 -2.70
N ASN A 16 -5.61 -5.59 -1.66
CA ASN A 16 -5.20 -4.88 -0.46
C ASN A 16 -3.76 -5.24 -0.14
N LEU A 17 -2.83 -4.51 -0.77
CA LEU A 17 -1.40 -4.64 -0.57
C LEU A 17 -0.88 -3.68 0.52
N ILE A 18 -1.77 -3.03 1.27
CA ILE A 18 -1.39 -2.15 2.38
C ILE A 18 -0.64 -2.95 3.44
N ALA A 19 -1.12 -4.17 3.72
CA ALA A 19 -0.59 -5.07 4.73
C ALA A 19 -0.70 -6.52 4.24
N ALA A 20 0.41 -7.18 3.99
CA ALA A 20 0.46 -8.51 3.36
C ALA A 20 0.44 -9.64 4.39
N SER A 21 1.22 -9.54 5.48
CA SER A 21 1.31 -10.57 6.51
C SER A 21 0.20 -10.45 7.57
N GLY A 22 0.07 -11.47 8.42
CA GLY A 22 -0.90 -11.47 9.53
C GLY A 22 -0.65 -10.33 10.51
N ILE A 23 0.62 -10.13 10.91
CA ILE A 23 1.01 -9.06 11.82
C ILE A 23 0.78 -7.67 11.19
N GLU A 24 1.10 -7.49 9.93
CA GLU A 24 0.89 -6.22 9.23
C GLU A 24 -0.60 -5.88 9.16
N ARG A 25 -1.48 -6.86 8.86
CA ARG A 25 -2.94 -6.67 8.88
C ARG A 25 -3.47 -6.33 10.27
N TYR A 26 -2.93 -6.97 11.31
CA TYR A 26 -3.27 -6.67 12.69
C TYR A 26 -2.89 -5.23 13.06
N LEU A 27 -1.67 -4.81 12.73
CA LEU A 27 -1.21 -3.44 12.93
C LEU A 27 -2.05 -2.44 12.13
N PHE A 28 -2.26 -2.67 10.84
CA PHE A 28 -3.09 -1.80 10.02
C PHE A 28 -4.49 -1.61 10.61
N LYS A 29 -5.14 -2.68 11.07
CA LYS A 29 -6.47 -2.62 11.68
C LYS A 29 -6.49 -1.72 12.92
N ASN A 30 -5.44 -1.74 13.73
CA ASN A 30 -5.34 -0.94 14.96
C ASN A 30 -4.89 0.50 14.70
N LEU A 31 -4.05 0.73 13.70
CA LEU A 31 -3.53 2.05 13.35
C LEU A 31 -4.51 2.88 12.49
N ASN A 32 -5.21 2.22 11.56
CA ASN A 32 -6.06 2.91 10.60
C ASN A 32 -7.13 3.83 11.23
N PRO A 33 -7.76 3.49 12.38
CA PRO A 33 -8.72 4.38 13.02
C PRO A 33 -8.20 5.79 13.33
N VAL A 34 -6.90 5.93 13.64
CA VAL A 34 -6.26 7.23 13.92
C VAL A 34 -6.27 8.15 12.69
N PHE A 35 -6.33 7.57 11.51
CA PHE A 35 -6.28 8.31 10.24
C PHE A 35 -7.68 8.60 9.67
N LEU A 36 -8.74 7.91 10.14
CA LEU A 36 -10.09 8.04 9.58
C LEU A 36 -10.68 9.45 9.70
N ASP A 37 -10.34 10.16 10.78
CA ASP A 37 -10.83 11.53 11.05
C ASP A 37 -9.84 12.60 10.54
N THR A 38 -8.87 12.19 9.72
CA THR A 38 -7.87 13.06 9.11
C THR A 38 -7.92 12.97 7.59
N ASP A 39 -7.21 13.89 6.92
CA ASP A 39 -7.00 13.81 5.46
C ASP A 39 -5.84 12.87 5.07
N TYR A 40 -5.18 12.26 6.04
CA TYR A 40 -4.07 11.35 5.80
C TYR A 40 -4.53 9.91 5.66
N GLU A 41 -3.81 9.14 4.88
CA GLU A 41 -4.10 7.73 4.64
C GLU A 41 -2.86 6.87 4.84
N ILE A 42 -3.03 5.70 5.45
CA ILE A 42 -1.97 4.68 5.45
C ILE A 42 -1.90 4.06 4.05
N ILE A 43 -0.74 4.12 3.45
CA ILE A 43 -0.46 3.52 2.13
C ILE A 43 0.10 2.11 2.29
N ARG A 44 0.97 1.90 3.27
CA ARG A 44 1.61 0.60 3.50
C ARG A 44 1.99 0.44 4.96
N VAL A 45 1.81 -0.78 5.46
CA VAL A 45 2.38 -1.26 6.72
C VAL A 45 3.24 -2.47 6.38
N LYS A 46 4.49 -2.46 6.82
CA LYS A 46 5.41 -3.59 6.72
C LYS A 46 6.08 -3.85 8.04
N VAL A 47 6.32 -5.12 8.33
CA VAL A 47 7.13 -5.57 9.45
C VAL A 47 8.20 -6.49 8.90
N TYR A 48 9.45 -6.17 9.16
CA TYR A 48 10.58 -6.98 8.75
C TYR A 48 11.69 -6.91 9.80
N GLU A 49 12.56 -7.90 9.79
CA GLU A 49 13.73 -7.97 10.65
C GLU A 49 14.99 -7.67 9.84
N LYS A 50 15.86 -6.87 10.41
CA LYS A 50 17.20 -6.60 9.89
C LYS A 50 18.22 -6.89 11.00
N ASN A 51 18.62 -5.92 11.81
CA ASN A 51 19.35 -6.12 13.07
C ASN A 51 18.37 -6.08 14.26
N GLU A 52 17.25 -5.43 14.06
CA GLU A 52 16.12 -5.28 14.97
C GLU A 52 14.81 -5.40 14.18
N LYS A 53 13.70 -5.55 14.87
CA LYS A 53 12.37 -5.56 14.26
C LYS A 53 12.01 -4.14 13.83
N ILE A 54 11.70 -3.96 12.55
CA ILE A 54 11.32 -2.67 11.98
C ILE A 54 9.84 -2.70 11.62
N VAL A 55 9.12 -1.70 12.13
CA VAL A 55 7.73 -1.41 11.74
C VAL A 55 7.75 -0.22 10.81
N GLN A 56 7.50 -0.43 9.54
CA GLN A 56 7.44 0.63 8.55
C GLN A 56 5.98 0.99 8.26
N VAL A 57 5.64 2.27 8.41
CA VAL A 57 4.32 2.82 8.07
C VAL A 57 4.52 3.94 7.06
N MET A 58 3.95 3.76 5.87
CA MET A 58 3.92 4.82 4.86
C MET A 58 2.56 5.50 4.89
N ILE A 59 2.59 6.83 4.98
CA ILE A 59 1.39 7.67 4.98
C ILE A 59 1.41 8.62 3.79
N ASP A 60 0.23 9.00 3.32
CA ASP A 60 0.09 9.98 2.26
C ASP A 60 -1.08 10.94 2.52
N HIS A 61 -1.10 12.03 1.77
CA HIS A 61 -2.17 13.02 1.80
C HIS A 61 -2.66 13.27 0.36
N PRO A 62 -3.99 13.30 0.10
CA PRO A 62 -4.53 13.29 -1.27
C PRO A 62 -4.24 14.56 -2.07
N VAL A 63 -3.96 15.68 -1.40
CA VAL A 63 -3.85 17.00 -2.04
C VAL A 63 -2.42 17.55 -2.05
N ARG A 64 -1.62 17.25 -1.01
CA ARG A 64 -0.27 17.81 -0.85
C ARG A 64 0.76 16.73 -0.54
N LYS A 65 2.03 17.07 -0.73
CA LYS A 65 3.12 16.20 -0.33
C LYS A 65 3.25 16.16 1.20
N ILE A 66 3.59 15.01 1.72
CA ILE A 66 3.95 14.80 3.12
C ILE A 66 5.28 15.48 3.40
N ASP A 67 5.34 16.25 4.47
CA ASP A 67 6.57 16.88 4.95
C ASP A 67 7.10 16.19 6.23
N ILE A 68 8.25 16.69 6.71
CA ILE A 68 8.92 16.13 7.90
C ILE A 68 8.09 16.33 9.17
N ASN A 69 7.32 17.41 9.26
CA ASN A 69 6.49 17.70 10.43
C ASN A 69 5.30 16.75 10.49
N ASP A 70 4.72 16.41 9.33
CA ASP A 70 3.69 15.38 9.23
C ASP A 70 4.22 14.03 9.73
N CYS A 71 5.39 13.64 9.23
CA CYS A 71 6.03 12.39 9.66
C CYS A 71 6.30 12.40 11.16
N ALA A 72 6.85 13.47 11.70
CA ALA A 72 7.13 13.59 13.13
C ALA A 72 5.85 13.53 14.00
N LYS A 73 4.78 14.20 13.55
CA LYS A 73 3.47 14.18 14.22
C LYS A 73 2.91 12.77 14.29
N PHE A 74 2.79 12.11 13.15
CA PHE A 74 2.19 10.78 13.10
C PHE A 74 3.10 9.70 13.67
N SER A 75 4.41 9.86 13.63
CA SER A 75 5.35 8.95 14.29
C SER A 75 5.09 8.89 15.79
N ARG A 76 4.91 10.04 16.46
CA ARG A 76 4.57 10.08 17.88
C ARG A 76 3.23 9.42 18.19
N ILE A 77 2.20 9.70 17.39
CA ILE A 77 0.86 9.13 17.58
C ILE A 77 0.89 7.62 17.40
N VAL A 78 1.55 7.14 16.34
CA VAL A 78 1.66 5.71 16.03
C VAL A 78 2.50 4.99 17.08
N SER A 79 3.64 5.53 17.50
CA SER A 79 4.48 4.95 18.55
C SER A 79 3.72 4.80 19.86
N ASN A 80 3.07 5.87 20.32
CA ASN A 80 2.26 5.81 21.55
C ASN A 80 1.18 4.71 21.47
N LEU A 81 0.50 4.60 20.33
CA LEU A 81 -0.54 3.61 20.15
C LEU A 81 0.00 2.17 20.12
N LEU A 82 1.17 1.96 19.50
CA LEU A 82 1.85 0.67 19.48
C LEU A 82 2.22 0.23 20.90
N ASP A 83 2.74 1.16 21.71
CA ASP A 83 3.19 0.91 23.07
C ASP A 83 2.01 0.75 24.04
N GLU A 84 1.04 1.67 24.05
CA GLU A 84 -0.13 1.63 24.93
C GLU A 84 -0.98 0.37 24.75
N LYS A 85 -1.11 -0.10 23.51
CA LYS A 85 -1.87 -1.32 23.21
C LYS A 85 -1.03 -2.58 23.17
N ASN A 86 0.28 -2.45 23.41
CA ASN A 86 1.24 -3.55 23.34
C ASN A 86 1.05 -4.39 22.05
N LEU A 87 0.97 -3.69 20.90
CA LEU A 87 0.69 -4.32 19.61
C LEU A 87 1.87 -5.13 19.07
N ILE A 88 3.07 -4.87 19.59
CA ILE A 88 4.31 -5.59 19.29
C ILE A 88 4.99 -5.92 20.61
N SER A 89 5.28 -7.19 20.83
CA SER A 89 5.81 -7.69 22.09
C SER A 89 7.32 -7.54 22.24
N ASP A 90 8.04 -7.37 21.13
CA ASP A 90 9.50 -7.26 21.10
C ASP A 90 9.91 -5.80 20.91
N ASP A 91 11.18 -5.50 21.19
CA ASP A 91 11.76 -4.20 20.84
C ASP A 91 11.67 -3.98 19.32
N TYR A 92 11.30 -2.78 18.93
CA TYR A 92 11.13 -2.40 17.52
C TYR A 92 11.58 -0.96 17.25
N SER A 93 11.97 -0.71 16.02
CA SER A 93 12.14 0.64 15.48
C SER A 93 10.95 1.00 14.59
N LEU A 94 10.38 2.19 14.78
CA LEU A 94 9.30 2.72 13.93
C LEU A 94 9.87 3.60 12.82
N GLU A 95 9.65 3.20 11.57
CA GLU A 95 9.91 4.02 10.38
C GLU A 95 8.59 4.56 9.83
N LEU A 96 8.33 5.86 10.01
CA LEU A 96 7.18 6.52 9.40
C LEU A 96 7.63 7.47 8.31
N SER A 97 7.12 7.30 7.10
CA SER A 97 7.58 8.03 5.92
C SER A 97 6.47 8.30 4.90
N SER A 98 6.75 9.22 3.97
CA SER A 98 5.96 9.34 2.73
C SER A 98 6.33 8.23 1.74
N PRO A 99 5.46 7.92 0.75
CA PRO A 99 5.74 6.87 -0.24
C PRO A 99 6.89 7.18 -1.20
N GLY A 100 7.39 8.42 -1.26
CA GLY A 100 8.48 8.83 -2.15
C GLY A 100 8.14 8.72 -3.63
N ILE A 101 9.19 8.70 -4.47
CA ILE A 101 9.05 8.60 -5.93
C ILE A 101 8.64 7.20 -6.40
N ASP A 102 9.12 6.18 -5.72
CA ASP A 102 8.78 4.77 -5.93
C ASP A 102 7.46 4.38 -5.23
N ARG A 103 6.43 5.22 -5.37
CA ARG A 103 5.16 5.07 -4.68
C ARG A 103 4.57 3.67 -4.83
N PRO A 104 4.27 2.95 -3.74
CA PRO A 104 3.55 1.70 -3.80
C PRO A 104 2.12 1.90 -4.28
N LEU A 105 1.64 1.00 -5.13
CA LEU A 105 0.24 0.90 -5.54
C LEU A 105 -0.40 -0.22 -4.73
N THR A 106 -1.15 0.12 -3.70
CA THR A 106 -1.60 -0.85 -2.70
C THR A 106 -3.11 -1.11 -2.74
N ARG A 107 -3.86 -0.25 -3.40
CA ARG A 107 -5.32 -0.34 -3.51
C ARG A 107 -5.73 -0.16 -4.96
N ILE A 108 -6.88 -0.66 -5.32
CA ILE A 108 -7.40 -0.55 -6.69
C ILE A 108 -7.50 0.91 -7.16
N LYS A 109 -7.83 1.85 -6.25
CA LYS A 109 -7.86 3.29 -6.57
C LYS A 109 -6.50 3.83 -6.99
N ASP A 110 -5.40 3.27 -6.46
CA ASP A 110 -4.05 3.71 -6.83
C ASP A 110 -3.76 3.35 -8.29
N PHE A 111 -4.18 2.16 -8.75
CA PHE A 111 -4.04 1.78 -10.15
C PHE A 111 -4.85 2.70 -11.08
N TYR A 112 -6.09 3.08 -10.70
CA TYR A 112 -6.87 4.04 -11.48
C TYR A 112 -6.20 5.42 -11.55
N ASN A 113 -5.68 5.91 -10.42
CA ASN A 113 -5.03 7.22 -10.35
C ASN A 113 -3.73 7.29 -11.17
N PHE A 114 -3.06 6.15 -11.33
CA PHE A 114 -1.78 6.06 -12.04
C PHE A 114 -1.87 5.34 -13.39
N LYS A 115 -3.07 5.22 -13.95
CA LYS A 115 -3.27 4.74 -15.33
C LYS A 115 -2.46 5.62 -16.30
N GLY A 116 -1.78 5.01 -17.25
CA GLY A 116 -0.87 5.67 -18.20
C GLY A 116 0.58 5.81 -17.71
N ASN A 117 0.85 5.49 -16.44
CA ASN A 117 2.21 5.55 -15.90
C ASN A 117 2.92 4.19 -16.01
N LYS A 118 4.24 4.24 -16.02
CA LYS A 118 5.07 3.04 -15.97
C LYS A 118 5.08 2.49 -14.55
N ILE A 119 4.80 1.21 -14.40
CA ILE A 119 4.76 0.53 -13.12
C ILE A 119 5.59 -0.75 -13.14
N LYS A 120 6.02 -1.17 -11.95
CA LYS A 120 6.56 -2.50 -11.68
C LYS A 120 5.53 -3.27 -10.88
N VAL A 121 5.21 -4.47 -11.33
CA VAL A 121 4.31 -5.39 -10.64
C VAL A 121 5.07 -6.69 -10.36
N THR A 122 4.95 -7.19 -9.15
CA THR A 122 5.45 -8.52 -8.78
C THR A 122 4.26 -9.41 -8.51
N THR A 123 4.21 -10.54 -9.17
CA THR A 123 3.21 -11.59 -8.95
C THR A 123 3.83 -12.77 -8.21
N VAL A 124 2.98 -13.58 -7.61
CA VAL A 124 3.36 -14.86 -6.99
C VAL A 124 2.43 -15.93 -7.53
N ASN A 125 2.98 -17.02 -8.02
CA ASN A 125 2.21 -18.18 -8.47
C ASN A 125 1.94 -19.16 -7.31
N LEU A 126 1.24 -20.26 -7.59
CA LEU A 126 0.88 -21.27 -6.59
C LEU A 126 2.10 -22.00 -6.00
N GLU A 127 3.23 -21.98 -6.68
CA GLU A 127 4.50 -22.59 -6.26
C GLU A 127 5.40 -21.59 -5.51
N ASN A 128 4.86 -20.40 -5.16
CA ASN A 128 5.57 -19.27 -4.54
C ASN A 128 6.71 -18.67 -5.39
N GLU A 129 6.73 -18.96 -6.67
CA GLU A 129 7.67 -18.30 -7.58
C GLU A 129 7.22 -16.88 -7.89
N LYS A 130 8.18 -15.97 -7.89
CA LYS A 130 7.96 -14.55 -8.15
C LYS A 130 8.28 -14.20 -9.57
N GLU A 131 7.35 -13.58 -10.25
CA GLU A 131 7.56 -12.98 -11.56
C GLU A 131 7.44 -11.46 -11.48
N VAL A 132 8.27 -10.76 -12.25
CA VAL A 132 8.34 -9.31 -12.24
C VAL A 132 8.03 -8.76 -13.63
N TYR A 133 6.98 -7.95 -13.68
CA TYR A 133 6.54 -7.25 -14.88
C TYR A 133 6.83 -5.76 -14.75
N LYS A 134 7.29 -5.14 -15.86
CA LYS A 134 7.52 -3.69 -15.94
C LYS A 134 6.90 -3.18 -17.23
N GLY A 135 5.98 -2.27 -17.15
CA GLY A 135 5.29 -1.74 -18.33
C GLY A 135 4.42 -0.54 -18.00
N VAL A 136 3.78 0.02 -19.01
CA VAL A 136 2.81 1.09 -18.85
C VAL A 136 1.46 0.47 -18.48
N LEU A 137 0.85 0.95 -17.40
CA LEU A 137 -0.50 0.55 -17.00
C LEU A 137 -1.52 1.14 -17.97
N THR A 138 -2.03 0.32 -18.87
CA THR A 138 -2.95 0.79 -19.94
C THR A 138 -4.41 0.70 -19.53
N ASP A 139 -4.78 -0.34 -18.79
CA ASP A 139 -6.17 -0.49 -18.34
C ASP A 139 -6.31 -1.27 -17.04
N ILE A 140 -7.46 -1.10 -16.40
CA ILE A 140 -7.83 -1.80 -15.17
C ILE A 140 -9.19 -2.47 -15.43
N MET A 141 -9.21 -3.79 -15.38
CA MET A 141 -10.39 -4.62 -15.56
C MET A 141 -10.93 -5.11 -14.20
N LYS A 142 -12.07 -5.77 -14.22
CA LYS A 142 -12.71 -6.29 -13.00
C LYS A 142 -11.81 -7.22 -12.17
N LYS A 143 -10.97 -8.04 -12.82
CA LYS A 143 -10.11 -9.04 -12.16
C LYS A 143 -8.63 -8.96 -12.54
N SER A 144 -8.26 -8.03 -13.40
CA SER A 144 -6.91 -7.91 -13.93
C SER A 144 -6.55 -6.47 -14.23
N ILE A 145 -5.27 -6.20 -14.32
CA ILE A 145 -4.71 -5.00 -14.93
C ILE A 145 -4.06 -5.36 -16.26
N LEU A 146 -3.96 -4.39 -17.14
CA LEU A 146 -3.32 -4.56 -18.45
C LEU A 146 -2.06 -3.71 -18.50
N LEU A 147 -0.91 -4.35 -18.71
CA LEU A 147 0.38 -3.68 -18.89
C LEU A 147 0.82 -3.74 -20.35
N ASP A 148 1.21 -2.60 -20.89
CA ASP A 148 1.95 -2.56 -22.15
C ASP A 148 3.46 -2.69 -21.88
N GLN A 149 4.03 -3.80 -22.33
CA GLN A 149 5.45 -4.06 -22.31
C GLN A 149 5.96 -4.17 -23.75
N ASN A 150 6.55 -3.10 -24.26
CA ASN A 150 7.09 -3.04 -25.64
C ASN A 150 6.05 -3.36 -26.73
N LYS A 151 4.86 -2.77 -26.65
CA LYS A 151 3.71 -2.99 -27.52
C LYS A 151 3.06 -4.37 -27.40
N HIS A 152 3.42 -5.13 -26.37
CA HIS A 152 2.72 -6.36 -25.99
C HIS A 152 1.87 -6.11 -24.77
N LEU A 153 0.58 -6.35 -24.89
CA LEU A 153 -0.36 -6.20 -23.78
C LEU A 153 -0.39 -7.48 -22.95
N ILE A 154 0.00 -7.35 -21.68
CA ILE A 154 0.07 -8.46 -20.74
C ILE A 154 -1.02 -8.28 -19.69
N PRO A 155 -2.03 -9.18 -19.63
CA PRO A 155 -3.00 -9.16 -18.54
C PRO A 155 -2.39 -9.78 -17.29
N ILE A 156 -2.50 -9.09 -16.15
CA ILE A 156 -2.05 -9.57 -14.85
C ILE A 156 -3.24 -9.64 -13.93
N GLU A 157 -3.51 -10.82 -13.39
CA GLU A 157 -4.61 -11.04 -12.46
C GLU A 157 -4.33 -10.35 -11.12
N LEU A 158 -5.34 -9.66 -10.61
CA LEU A 158 -5.22 -8.84 -9.40
C LEU A 158 -4.90 -9.65 -8.14
N ASP A 159 -5.39 -10.87 -8.05
CA ASP A 159 -5.20 -11.78 -6.92
C ASP A 159 -3.80 -12.41 -6.86
N LYS A 160 -3.09 -12.42 -7.99
CA LYS A 160 -1.68 -12.86 -8.07
C LYS A 160 -0.68 -11.76 -7.73
N ILE A 161 -1.11 -10.51 -7.65
CA ILE A 161 -0.21 -9.40 -7.36
C ILE A 161 0.19 -9.42 -5.89
N SER A 162 1.49 -9.54 -5.63
CA SER A 162 2.08 -9.47 -4.29
C SER A 162 2.69 -8.12 -3.96
N ASP A 163 3.12 -7.37 -4.98
CA ASP A 163 3.65 -6.00 -4.84
C ASP A 163 3.48 -5.21 -6.14
N ALA A 164 3.25 -3.93 -6.02
CA ALA A 164 3.21 -3.02 -7.16
C ALA A 164 3.71 -1.63 -6.76
N LYS A 165 4.45 -0.97 -7.68
CA LYS A 165 4.95 0.39 -7.46
C LYS A 165 5.12 1.16 -8.76
N LEU A 166 5.10 2.48 -8.67
CA LEU A 166 5.49 3.36 -9.76
C LEU A 166 6.96 3.14 -10.14
N LEU A 167 7.26 3.34 -11.41
CA LEU A 167 8.61 3.49 -11.94
C LEU A 167 8.77 4.90 -12.50
N VAL A 168 9.73 5.63 -11.99
CA VAL A 168 10.13 6.94 -12.48
C VAL A 168 11.28 6.78 -13.47
#